data_377ac741ebf9530090059f16c813ebd4
#
_entry.id   377ac741ebf9530090059f16c813ebd4
#
_cell.length_a   1.000
_cell.length_b   1.000
_cell.length_c   1.000
_cell.angle_alpha   90.00
_cell.angle_beta   90.00
_cell.angle_gamma   90.00
#
_symmetry.space_group_name_H-M   'P 1'
#
loop_
_entity.id
_entity.type
_entity.pdbx_description
1 polymer ?
#
loop_
_entity_poly.entity_id
_entity_poly.type
_entity_poly.pdbx_seq_one_letter_code
_entity_poly.pdbx_strand_id
1 'polypeptide(L)'
;MNEAELMNEMRIEHACTRLIKRFALLNDAGDHENLAAMFTDDGIFARPSAPHDPIHGRQKILRAFQARPRRLSRHLTSNIVIDVLSATEAQATSYIVLYASAAQGEAPMASPPHLIGTFRDKLRLVKGHWLFSERLGQVDLEIAG
;
A
#
# COMPACT_ATOMS: atom_id res chain seq x y z
N MET A 1 -14.08 26.80 -4.55
CA MET A 1 -12.80 26.58 -3.82
C MET A 1 -11.85 27.70 -4.19
N ASN A 2 -11.29 28.39 -3.18
CA ASN A 2 -10.29 29.42 -3.44
C ASN A 2 -8.91 28.80 -3.65
N GLU A 3 -7.92 29.64 -4.01
CA GLU A 3 -6.56 29.20 -4.30
C GLU A 3 -5.87 28.52 -3.11
N ALA A 4 -6.07 29.06 -1.89
CA ALA A 4 -5.48 28.47 -0.69
C ALA A 4 -6.05 27.10 -0.39
N GLU A 5 -7.34 26.90 -0.58
CA GLU A 5 -8.01 25.60 -0.41
C GLU A 5 -7.51 24.60 -1.45
N LEU A 6 -7.39 25.03 -2.70
CA LEU A 6 -6.85 24.20 -3.79
C LEU A 6 -5.41 23.77 -3.50
N MET A 7 -4.56 24.72 -3.06
CA MET A 7 -3.17 24.40 -2.70
C MET A 7 -3.09 23.38 -1.58
N ASN A 8 -3.96 23.51 -0.56
CA ASN A 8 -3.99 22.57 0.55
C ASN A 8 -4.41 21.18 0.09
N GLU A 9 -5.44 21.08 -0.75
CA GLU A 9 -5.86 19.81 -1.34
C GLU A 9 -4.73 19.16 -2.14
N MET A 10 -4.03 19.93 -2.95
CA MET A 10 -2.90 19.42 -3.75
C MET A 10 -1.78 18.89 -2.86
N ARG A 11 -1.49 19.55 -1.73
CA ARG A 11 -0.49 19.06 -0.76
C ARG A 11 -0.91 17.74 -0.14
N ILE A 12 -2.19 17.59 0.19
CA ILE A 12 -2.72 16.34 0.75
C ILE A 12 -2.64 15.22 -0.31
N GLU A 13 -3.08 15.48 -1.52
CA GLU A 13 -2.99 14.52 -2.62
C GLU A 13 -1.54 14.09 -2.87
N HIS A 14 -0.61 15.04 -2.87
CA HIS A 14 0.81 14.73 -3.02
C HIS A 14 1.33 13.83 -1.91
N ALA A 15 1.03 14.16 -0.65
CA ALA A 15 1.49 13.40 0.51
C ALA A 15 0.92 11.98 0.52
N CYS A 16 -0.38 11.84 0.25
CA CYS A 16 -1.05 10.55 0.22
C CYS A 16 -0.58 9.68 -0.96
N THR A 17 -0.42 10.28 -2.13
CA THR A 17 0.13 9.58 -3.31
C THR A 17 1.53 9.06 -3.03
N ARG A 18 2.37 9.89 -2.41
CA ARG A 18 3.74 9.50 -2.04
C ARG A 18 3.74 8.34 -1.03
N LEU A 19 2.84 8.36 -0.05
CA LEU A 19 2.70 7.28 0.93
C LEU A 19 2.38 5.95 0.23
N ILE A 20 1.43 5.97 -0.70
CA ILE A 20 1.03 4.77 -1.46
C ILE A 20 2.20 4.22 -2.28
N LYS A 21 2.93 5.08 -2.96
CA LYS A 21 4.12 4.68 -3.76
C LYS A 21 5.21 4.10 -2.88
N ARG A 22 5.50 4.74 -1.75
CA ARG A 22 6.53 4.28 -0.82
C ARG A 22 6.19 2.94 -0.18
N PHE A 23 4.90 2.66 0.06
CA PHE A 23 4.47 1.36 0.56
C PHE A 23 4.97 0.23 -0.36
N ALA A 24 4.82 0.37 -1.66
CA ALA A 24 5.29 -0.62 -2.63
C ALA A 24 6.82 -0.76 -2.58
N LEU A 25 7.55 0.34 -2.52
CA LEU A 25 9.02 0.31 -2.45
C LEU A 25 9.53 -0.36 -1.18
N LEU A 26 8.93 -0.04 -0.03
CA LEU A 26 9.33 -0.62 1.25
C LEU A 26 8.99 -2.12 1.32
N ASN A 27 7.84 -2.50 0.77
CA ASN A 27 7.44 -3.90 0.66
C ASN A 27 8.47 -4.68 -0.17
N ASP A 28 8.83 -4.17 -1.33
CA ASP A 28 9.83 -4.82 -2.21
C ASP A 28 11.22 -4.86 -1.58
N ALA A 29 11.59 -3.87 -0.79
CA ALA A 29 12.87 -3.82 -0.10
C ALA A 29 12.91 -4.72 1.15
N GLY A 30 11.76 -5.21 1.62
CA GLY A 30 11.69 -5.96 2.86
C GLY A 30 11.88 -5.11 4.11
N ASP A 31 11.67 -3.79 3.99
CA ASP A 31 11.77 -2.86 5.11
C ASP A 31 10.45 -2.81 5.87
N HIS A 32 10.20 -3.86 6.64
CA HIS A 32 8.90 -4.09 7.28
C HIS A 32 8.61 -3.11 8.40
N GLU A 33 9.63 -2.65 9.12
CA GLU A 33 9.44 -1.69 10.21
C GLU A 33 8.94 -0.34 9.68
N ASN A 34 9.58 0.19 8.65
CA ASN A 34 9.16 1.44 8.04
C ASN A 34 7.82 1.30 7.31
N LEU A 35 7.54 0.14 6.73
CA LEU A 35 6.25 -0.15 6.12
C LEU A 35 5.13 -0.12 7.17
N ALA A 36 5.31 -0.82 8.28
CA ALA A 36 4.32 -0.86 9.36
C ALA A 36 4.11 0.53 9.98
N ALA A 37 5.17 1.35 10.05
CA ALA A 37 5.09 2.71 10.55
C ALA A 37 4.21 3.63 9.69
N MET A 38 3.85 3.21 8.48
CA MET A 38 2.90 3.93 7.61
C MET A 38 1.45 3.79 8.06
N PHE A 39 1.17 2.91 9.02
CA PHE A 39 -0.17 2.70 9.56
C PHE A 39 -0.35 3.43 10.88
N THR A 40 -1.60 3.80 11.18
CA THR A 40 -1.95 4.23 12.53
C THR A 40 -1.80 3.06 13.51
N ASP A 41 -1.74 3.35 14.82
CA ASP A 41 -1.60 2.31 15.84
C ASP A 41 -2.68 1.22 15.71
N ASP A 42 -3.90 1.63 15.38
CA ASP A 42 -5.06 0.77 15.20
C ASP A 42 -5.34 0.45 13.73
N GLY A 43 -4.37 0.66 12.85
CA GLY A 43 -4.52 0.48 11.42
C GLY A 43 -4.91 -0.94 11.03
N ILE A 44 -5.60 -1.04 9.91
CA ILE A 44 -6.10 -2.32 9.38
C ILE A 44 -5.50 -2.54 8.00
N PHE A 45 -4.98 -3.74 7.78
CA PHE A 45 -4.44 -4.13 6.48
C PHE A 45 -4.99 -5.48 6.05
N ALA A 46 -5.53 -5.55 4.83
CA ALA A 46 -5.88 -6.82 4.19
C ALA A 46 -5.03 -7.01 2.93
N ARG A 47 -4.33 -8.14 2.87
CA ARG A 47 -3.55 -8.52 1.69
C ARG A 47 -4.48 -8.76 0.51
N PRO A 48 -4.07 -8.39 -0.72
CA PRO A 48 -4.87 -8.73 -1.91
C PRO A 48 -5.19 -10.22 -2.01
N SER A 49 -4.26 -11.09 -1.61
CA SER A 49 -4.46 -12.55 -1.63
C SER A 49 -5.29 -13.09 -0.47
N ALA A 50 -5.62 -12.28 0.51
CA ALA A 50 -6.41 -12.66 1.69
C ALA A 50 -7.36 -11.51 2.09
N PRO A 51 -8.28 -11.11 1.18
CA PRO A 51 -9.11 -9.91 1.41
C PRO A 51 -10.11 -10.07 2.56
N HIS A 52 -10.43 -11.31 2.95
CA HIS A 52 -11.37 -11.60 4.01
C HIS A 52 -10.70 -11.91 5.35
N ASP A 53 -9.38 -11.73 5.43
CA ASP A 53 -8.59 -11.96 6.65
C ASP A 53 -7.78 -10.72 7.01
N PRO A 54 -8.46 -9.62 7.40
CA PRO A 54 -7.78 -8.37 7.74
C PRO A 54 -6.94 -8.51 9.01
N ILE A 55 -5.83 -7.80 9.01
CA ILE A 55 -4.87 -7.76 10.12
C ILE A 55 -5.10 -6.44 10.85
N HIS A 56 -5.35 -6.50 12.16
CA HIS A 56 -5.69 -5.35 12.98
C HIS A 56 -4.53 -4.93 13.87
N GLY A 57 -4.10 -3.69 13.69
CA GLY A 57 -3.08 -3.05 14.50
C GLY A 57 -1.69 -3.10 13.90
N ARG A 58 -0.95 -1.99 14.05
CA ARG A 58 0.39 -1.80 13.48
C ARG A 58 1.33 -2.95 13.85
N GLN A 59 1.32 -3.39 15.10
CA GLN A 59 2.24 -4.44 15.57
C GLN A 59 1.96 -5.79 14.92
N LYS A 60 0.69 -6.14 14.74
CA LYS A 60 0.30 -7.37 14.05
C LYS A 60 0.63 -7.30 12.57
N ILE A 61 0.47 -6.13 11.96
CA ILE A 61 0.84 -5.89 10.56
C ILE A 61 2.36 -6.12 10.39
N LEU A 62 3.17 -5.56 11.29
CA LEU A 62 4.62 -5.76 11.26
C LEU A 62 4.98 -7.25 11.34
N ARG A 63 4.41 -7.97 12.30
CA ARG A 63 4.68 -9.40 12.47
C ARG A 63 4.26 -10.21 11.25
N ALA A 64 3.12 -9.86 10.63
CA ALA A 64 2.64 -10.55 9.45
C ALA A 64 3.59 -10.38 8.26
N PHE A 65 4.15 -9.18 8.06
CA PHE A 65 5.15 -8.96 7.02
C PHE A 65 6.47 -9.68 7.32
N GLN A 66 6.92 -9.64 8.57
CA GLN A 66 8.15 -10.31 8.98
C GLN A 66 8.09 -11.84 8.83
N ALA A 67 6.89 -12.42 8.94
CA ALA A 67 6.68 -13.86 8.83
C ALA A 67 6.68 -14.37 7.38
N ARG A 68 6.66 -13.48 6.39
CA ARG A 68 6.65 -13.88 4.98
C ARG A 68 8.01 -14.44 4.54
N PRO A 69 8.02 -15.50 3.70
CA PRO A 69 9.26 -15.94 3.07
C PRO A 69 9.86 -14.82 2.21
N ARG A 70 11.18 -14.73 2.19
CA ARG A 70 11.87 -13.76 1.34
C ARG A 70 11.73 -14.15 -0.12
N ARG A 71 11.48 -13.16 -0.96
CA ARG A 71 11.41 -13.32 -2.40
C ARG A 71 11.76 -11.98 -3.05
N LEU A 72 12.18 -12.01 -4.28
CA LEU A 72 12.29 -10.80 -5.08
C LEU A 72 10.87 -10.45 -5.56
N SER A 73 10.43 -9.26 -5.30
CA SER A 73 9.13 -8.78 -5.76
C SER A 73 9.24 -7.38 -6.33
N ARG A 74 8.32 -7.09 -7.24
CA ARG A 74 8.12 -5.73 -7.75
C ARG A 74 6.63 -5.48 -7.80
N HIS A 75 6.20 -4.53 -6.96
CA HIS A 75 4.84 -4.04 -6.94
C HIS A 75 4.80 -2.75 -7.75
N LEU A 76 4.01 -2.74 -8.81
CA LEU A 76 3.79 -1.55 -9.62
C LEU A 76 2.45 -0.95 -9.27
N THR A 77 2.44 0.29 -8.82
CA THR A 77 1.22 0.98 -8.41
C THR A 77 0.83 1.99 -9.47
N SER A 78 -0.44 2.01 -9.83
CA SER A 78 -0.97 2.91 -10.84
C SER A 78 -2.40 3.33 -10.52
N ASN A 79 -2.95 4.24 -11.34
CA ASN A 79 -4.33 4.68 -11.23
C ASN A 79 -4.67 5.16 -9.81
N ILE A 80 -3.74 5.91 -9.21
CA ILE A 80 -3.89 6.44 -7.86
C ILE A 80 -4.81 7.65 -7.91
N VAL A 81 -5.93 7.57 -7.20
CA VAL A 81 -6.86 8.69 -7.02
C VAL A 81 -7.06 8.92 -5.54
N ILE A 82 -6.79 10.15 -5.11
CA ILE A 82 -6.96 10.58 -3.73
C ILE A 82 -8.20 11.46 -3.66
N ASP A 83 -9.13 11.09 -2.79
CA ASP A 83 -10.31 11.90 -2.48
C ASP A 83 -10.11 12.55 -1.10
N VAL A 84 -9.89 13.86 -1.09
CA VAL A 84 -9.70 14.61 0.14
C VAL A 84 -11.06 14.87 0.78
N LEU A 85 -11.27 14.35 1.99
CA LEU A 85 -12.53 14.47 2.71
C LEU A 85 -12.54 15.68 3.65
N SER A 86 -11.39 15.97 4.26
CA SER A 86 -11.20 17.10 5.19
C SER A 86 -9.72 17.43 5.26
N ALA A 87 -9.37 18.38 6.12
CA ALA A 87 -7.96 18.69 6.37
C ALA A 87 -7.17 17.53 7.00
N THR A 88 -7.86 16.53 7.55
CA THR A 88 -7.23 15.44 8.31
C THR A 88 -7.62 14.03 7.83
N GLU A 89 -8.49 13.92 6.83
CA GLU A 89 -8.95 12.63 6.34
C GLU A 89 -9.02 12.61 4.81
N ALA A 90 -8.64 11.47 4.25
CA ALA A 90 -8.71 11.21 2.82
C ALA A 90 -9.01 9.75 2.56
N GLN A 91 -9.46 9.46 1.37
CA GLN A 91 -9.63 8.10 0.87
C GLN A 91 -8.85 7.97 -0.44
N ALA A 92 -8.46 6.76 -0.78
CA ALA A 92 -7.75 6.51 -2.02
C ALA A 92 -8.14 5.19 -2.64
N THR A 93 -8.04 5.13 -3.96
CA THR A 93 -8.11 3.89 -4.73
C THR A 93 -6.87 3.83 -5.60
N SER A 94 -6.27 2.65 -5.73
CA SER A 94 -5.14 2.43 -6.62
C SER A 94 -5.15 1.01 -7.16
N TYR A 95 -4.48 0.81 -8.29
CA TYR A 95 -4.24 -0.53 -8.83
C TYR A 95 -2.83 -0.97 -8.48
N ILE A 96 -2.65 -2.26 -8.35
CA ILE A 96 -1.37 -2.89 -8.05
C ILE A 96 -1.14 -4.05 -9.02
N VAL A 97 0.09 -4.14 -9.52
CA VAL A 97 0.56 -5.28 -10.31
C VAL A 97 1.73 -5.89 -9.56
N LEU A 98 1.70 -7.19 -9.35
CA LEU A 98 2.77 -7.92 -8.65
C LEU A 98 3.43 -8.92 -9.58
N TYR A 99 4.75 -8.75 -9.72
CA TYR A 99 5.66 -9.76 -10.25
C TYR A 99 6.60 -10.20 -9.14
N ALA A 100 6.78 -11.50 -8.97
CA ALA A 100 7.64 -12.03 -7.91
C ALA A 100 8.38 -13.29 -8.37
N SER A 101 9.50 -13.56 -7.74
CA SER A 101 10.27 -14.79 -7.96
C SER A 101 10.92 -15.23 -6.67
N ALA A 102 10.86 -16.54 -6.40
CA ALA A 102 11.64 -17.17 -5.34
C ALA A 102 13.03 -17.64 -5.85
N ALA A 103 13.27 -17.55 -7.16
CA ALA A 103 14.52 -18.00 -7.77
C ALA A 103 15.68 -17.07 -7.39
N GLN A 104 16.89 -17.64 -7.31
CA GLN A 104 18.11 -16.92 -7.01
C GLN A 104 18.79 -16.46 -8.31
N GLY A 105 19.68 -15.49 -8.18
CA GLY A 105 20.51 -15.05 -9.29
C GLY A 105 20.13 -13.67 -9.80
N GLU A 106 20.83 -13.26 -10.85
CA GLU A 106 20.68 -11.97 -11.49
C GLU A 106 19.50 -12.01 -12.46
N ALA A 107 18.56 -11.06 -12.32
CA ALA A 107 17.35 -10.95 -13.14
C ALA A 107 16.61 -12.30 -13.28
N PRO A 108 16.19 -12.95 -12.19
CA PRO A 108 15.51 -14.24 -12.28
C PRO A 108 14.15 -14.10 -12.98
N MET A 109 13.68 -15.22 -13.54
CA MET A 109 12.35 -15.25 -14.15
C MET A 109 11.27 -15.06 -13.09
N ALA A 110 10.29 -14.22 -13.39
CA ALA A 110 9.12 -14.07 -12.53
C ALA A 110 8.31 -15.37 -12.52
N SER A 111 7.80 -15.71 -11.33
CA SER A 111 7.01 -16.93 -11.12
C SER A 111 5.52 -16.61 -11.28
N PRO A 112 4.80 -17.24 -12.23
CA PRO A 112 3.36 -17.04 -12.34
C PRO A 112 2.61 -17.71 -11.17
N PRO A 113 1.36 -17.29 -10.86
CA PRO A 113 0.62 -16.26 -11.58
C PRO A 113 1.11 -14.86 -11.21
N HIS A 114 0.98 -13.93 -12.14
CA HIS A 114 1.17 -12.51 -11.86
C HIS A 114 -0.19 -11.94 -11.44
N LEU A 115 -0.19 -11.04 -10.48
CA LEU A 115 -1.43 -10.57 -9.88
C LEU A 115 -1.70 -9.12 -10.26
N ILE A 116 -2.95 -8.83 -10.56
CA ILE A 116 -3.45 -7.47 -10.72
C ILE A 116 -4.58 -7.29 -9.71
N GLY A 117 -4.48 -6.26 -8.90
CA GLY A 117 -5.44 -6.02 -7.85
C GLY A 117 -5.73 -4.55 -7.62
N THR A 118 -6.57 -4.30 -6.63
CA THR A 118 -6.99 -2.98 -6.20
C THR A 118 -6.73 -2.83 -4.71
N PHE A 119 -6.23 -1.66 -4.31
CA PHE A 119 -6.25 -1.22 -2.92
C PHE A 119 -7.28 -0.12 -2.73
N ARG A 120 -8.01 -0.20 -1.63
CA ARG A 120 -8.87 0.88 -1.13
C ARG A 120 -8.35 1.30 0.22
N ASP A 121 -8.05 2.60 0.35
CA ASP A 121 -7.36 3.15 1.49
C ASP A 121 -8.21 4.20 2.19
N LYS A 122 -8.11 4.23 3.51
CA LYS A 122 -8.49 5.35 4.35
C LYS A 122 -7.22 5.91 4.96
N LEU A 123 -7.03 7.23 4.86
CA LEU A 123 -5.83 7.91 5.32
C LEU A 123 -6.22 8.99 6.32
N ARG A 124 -5.35 9.16 7.32
CA ARG A 124 -5.58 10.11 8.40
C ARG A 124 -4.29 10.87 8.71
N LEU A 125 -4.43 12.17 8.97
CA LEU A 125 -3.31 13.00 9.40
C LEU A 125 -3.11 12.82 10.91
N VAL A 126 -1.93 12.35 11.31
CA VAL A 126 -1.58 12.10 12.71
C VAL A 126 -0.24 12.75 13.00
N LYS A 127 -0.22 13.73 13.89
CA LYS A 127 1.02 14.43 14.30
C LYS A 127 1.82 14.95 13.10
N GLY A 128 1.11 15.51 12.11
CA GLY A 128 1.74 16.08 10.92
C GLY A 128 2.09 15.08 9.82
N HIS A 129 1.76 13.79 9.99
CA HIS A 129 2.05 12.74 9.01
C HIS A 129 0.77 12.06 8.53
N TRP A 130 0.64 11.88 7.22
CA TRP A 130 -0.44 11.08 6.66
C TRP A 130 -0.11 9.60 6.81
N LEU A 131 -1.05 8.83 7.38
CA LEU A 131 -0.90 7.40 7.64
C LEU A 131 -2.14 6.67 7.12
N PHE A 132 -1.96 5.38 6.81
CA PHE A 132 -3.09 4.49 6.55
C PHE A 132 -3.81 4.18 7.86
N SER A 133 -5.08 4.52 7.96
CA SER A 133 -5.94 3.97 9.01
C SER A 133 -6.53 2.63 8.57
N GLU A 134 -6.64 2.43 7.24
CA GLU A 134 -7.10 1.19 6.66
C GLU A 134 -6.54 1.06 5.25
N ARG A 135 -6.03 -0.12 4.91
CA ARG A 135 -5.60 -0.43 3.55
C ARG A 135 -6.09 -1.82 3.19
N LEU A 136 -7.10 -1.88 2.33
CA LEU A 136 -7.76 -3.14 1.96
C LEU A 136 -7.44 -3.49 0.52
N GLY A 137 -6.83 -4.66 0.33
CA GLY A 137 -6.49 -5.19 -0.98
C GLY A 137 -7.43 -6.27 -1.45
N GLN A 138 -7.49 -6.45 -2.75
CA GLN A 138 -8.14 -7.59 -3.41
C GLN A 138 -7.42 -7.91 -4.70
N VAL A 139 -7.45 -9.17 -5.09
CA VAL A 139 -6.98 -9.59 -6.42
C VAL A 139 -8.17 -9.48 -7.37
N ASP A 140 -7.97 -8.77 -8.48
CA ASP A 140 -9.02 -8.60 -9.50
C ASP A 140 -8.88 -9.66 -10.59
N LEU A 141 -7.63 -9.94 -10.99
CA LEU A 141 -7.35 -10.99 -11.96
C LEU A 141 -5.92 -11.50 -11.83
N GLU A 142 -5.69 -12.69 -12.33
CA GLU A 142 -4.37 -13.31 -12.39
C GLU A 142 -3.95 -13.48 -13.84
N ILE A 143 -2.65 -13.34 -14.08
CA ILE A 143 -2.06 -13.56 -15.40
C ILE A 143 -1.17 -14.79 -15.30
N ALA A 144 -1.49 -15.82 -16.05
CA ALA A 144 -0.70 -17.04 -16.13
C ALA A 144 0.48 -16.83 -17.07
N GLY A 145 1.62 -17.27 -16.67
CA GLY A 145 2.81 -17.25 -17.50
C GLY A 145 3.27 -15.90 -17.95
#